data_8fa6e38a3ada252c8dacd07b51331955
#
_entry.id   8fa6e38a3ada252c8dacd07b51331955
#
_cell.length_a   1.000
_cell.length_b   1.000
_cell.length_c   1.000
_cell.angle_alpha   90.00
_cell.angle_beta   90.00
_cell.angle_gamma   90.00
#
_symmetry.space_group_name_H-M   'P 1'
#
loop_
_entity.id
_entity.type
_entity.pdbx_description
1 polymer ?
#
loop_
_entity_poly.entity_id
_entity_poly.type
_entity_poly.pdbx_seq_one_letter_code
_entity_poly.pdbx_strand_id
1 'polypeptide(L)'
;MNDGIVYVLKNPAFPNLVKIGITTREEVQIRMSELYTTGVPLPFECVFAGKVENPKKVEAALHHAFLNTRVNPSREFFDIDESQAIAILKLLTSEDVTPVVSGELEKVDEVSKKASKKYSKSRRPPQNFVEMGIGIGESLSTVDGVFNCVIAEDKKVDYNGEIMSLTRLTRKIKGLDHNIQPAPHWFYKGKSVKEIYDETYDFTD
;
A
#
# COMPACT_ATOMS: atom_id res chain seq x y z
N MET A 1 -9.10 -8.81 -30.67
CA MET A 1 -8.57 -7.98 -29.59
C MET A 1 -8.38 -8.90 -28.39
N ASN A 2 -7.26 -8.81 -27.71
CA ASN A 2 -6.97 -9.71 -26.59
C ASN A 2 -7.26 -8.96 -25.28
N ASP A 3 -8.55 -8.84 -24.95
CA ASP A 3 -9.00 -8.19 -23.75
C ASP A 3 -8.70 -9.07 -22.52
N GLY A 4 -8.35 -8.46 -21.42
CA GLY A 4 -8.15 -9.15 -20.17
C GLY A 4 -8.25 -8.17 -18.99
N ILE A 5 -7.97 -8.68 -17.81
CA ILE A 5 -8.10 -7.94 -16.56
C ILE A 5 -6.71 -7.74 -15.98
N VAL A 6 -6.37 -6.51 -15.65
CA VAL A 6 -5.23 -6.18 -14.75
C VAL A 6 -5.80 -5.86 -13.38
N TYR A 7 -5.25 -6.47 -12.35
CA TYR A 7 -5.70 -6.29 -10.98
C TYR A 7 -4.59 -5.79 -10.06
N VAL A 8 -4.99 -5.06 -9.04
CA VAL A 8 -4.17 -4.55 -7.94
C VAL A 8 -4.72 -5.14 -6.65
N LEU A 9 -3.92 -5.95 -5.97
CA LEU A 9 -4.30 -6.63 -4.74
C LEU A 9 -3.43 -6.20 -3.57
N LYS A 10 -4.02 -6.23 -2.38
CA LYS A 10 -3.32 -6.10 -1.09
C LYS A 10 -3.51 -7.37 -0.27
N ASN A 11 -2.63 -7.54 0.70
CA ASN A 11 -2.77 -8.61 1.68
C ASN A 11 -2.49 -8.04 3.07
N PRO A 12 -3.38 -8.25 4.05
CA PRO A 12 -3.18 -7.75 5.41
C PRO A 12 -1.88 -8.24 6.07
N ALA A 13 -1.37 -9.42 5.67
CA ALA A 13 -0.08 -9.92 6.15
C ALA A 13 1.13 -9.15 5.57
N PHE A 14 0.95 -8.48 4.43
CA PHE A 14 2.00 -7.70 3.73
C PHE A 14 1.51 -6.27 3.44
N PRO A 15 1.22 -5.44 4.45
CA PRO A 15 0.44 -4.20 4.34
C PRO A 15 1.06 -3.12 3.45
N ASN A 16 2.39 -3.14 3.29
CA ASN A 16 3.11 -2.17 2.48
C ASN A 16 3.34 -2.65 1.05
N LEU A 17 2.87 -3.87 0.73
CA LEU A 17 3.09 -4.46 -0.58
C LEU A 17 1.80 -4.50 -1.38
N VAL A 18 1.93 -4.10 -2.63
CA VAL A 18 0.89 -4.19 -3.64
C VAL A 18 1.27 -5.28 -4.63
N LYS A 19 0.33 -6.15 -4.95
CA LYS A 19 0.51 -7.13 -6.03
C LYS A 19 -0.20 -6.63 -7.28
N ILE A 20 0.53 -6.60 -8.40
CA ILE A 20 -0.02 -6.26 -9.72
C ILE A 20 0.07 -7.51 -10.60
N GLY A 21 -1.04 -7.93 -11.17
CA GLY A 21 -1.08 -9.11 -12.03
C GLY A 21 -2.25 -9.08 -13.02
N ILE A 22 -2.34 -10.12 -13.83
CA ILE A 22 -3.35 -10.25 -14.89
C ILE A 22 -4.15 -11.54 -14.79
N THR A 23 -5.36 -11.51 -15.35
CA THR A 23 -6.20 -12.69 -15.60
C THR A 23 -7.11 -12.43 -16.79
N THR A 24 -7.77 -13.47 -17.29
CA THR A 24 -8.90 -13.34 -18.23
C THR A 24 -10.21 -13.36 -17.45
N ARG A 25 -11.30 -12.92 -18.07
CA ARG A 25 -12.63 -12.95 -17.41
C ARG A 25 -13.07 -14.37 -17.07
N GLU A 26 -12.70 -15.33 -17.88
CA GLU A 26 -13.04 -16.75 -17.69
C GLU A 26 -12.19 -17.43 -16.61
N GLU A 27 -11.00 -16.90 -16.35
CA GLU A 27 -10.03 -17.48 -15.42
C GLU A 27 -9.99 -16.76 -14.05
N VAL A 28 -10.82 -15.74 -13.82
CA VAL A 28 -10.81 -14.95 -12.57
C VAL A 28 -10.90 -15.87 -11.34
N GLN A 29 -11.87 -16.78 -11.33
CA GLN A 29 -12.08 -17.70 -10.22
C GLN A 29 -10.85 -18.58 -9.96
N ILE A 30 -10.30 -19.19 -11.00
CA ILE A 30 -9.13 -20.06 -10.91
C ILE A 30 -7.94 -19.25 -10.39
N ARG A 31 -7.70 -18.08 -10.99
CA ARG A 31 -6.57 -17.23 -10.63
C ARG A 31 -6.64 -16.73 -9.19
N MET A 32 -7.82 -16.33 -8.73
CA MET A 32 -8.00 -15.87 -7.34
C MET A 32 -7.81 -17.00 -6.34
N SER A 33 -8.26 -18.22 -6.65
CA SER A 33 -8.02 -19.39 -5.79
C SER A 33 -6.53 -19.77 -5.72
N GLU A 34 -5.79 -19.66 -6.83
CA GLU A 34 -4.34 -19.92 -6.86
C GLU A 34 -3.53 -18.95 -5.99
N LEU A 35 -4.02 -17.74 -5.79
CA LEU A 35 -3.34 -16.74 -4.97
C LEU A 35 -3.40 -17.04 -3.48
N TYR A 36 -4.44 -17.76 -3.02
CA TYR A 36 -4.61 -18.12 -1.62
C TYR A 36 -4.21 -19.57 -1.41
N THR A 37 -2.93 -19.81 -1.25
CA THR A 37 -2.31 -21.12 -1.01
C THR A 37 -1.73 -21.19 0.40
N THR A 38 -1.26 -22.36 0.82
CA THR A 38 -0.65 -22.60 2.14
C THR A 38 0.53 -21.68 2.48
N GLY A 39 1.16 -21.07 1.48
CA GLY A 39 2.23 -20.08 1.69
C GLY A 39 1.74 -18.65 1.99
N VAL A 40 0.43 -18.39 1.94
CA VAL A 40 -0.15 -17.08 2.17
C VAL A 40 -1.07 -17.16 3.40
N PRO A 41 -0.71 -16.49 4.51
CA PRO A 41 -1.42 -16.67 5.78
C PRO A 41 -2.82 -16.05 5.82
N LEU A 42 -3.07 -15.04 5.01
CA LEU A 42 -4.37 -14.33 4.94
C LEU A 42 -4.80 -14.14 3.49
N PRO A 43 -6.12 -14.11 3.20
CA PRO A 43 -6.62 -13.87 1.85
C PRO A 43 -6.23 -12.48 1.33
N PHE A 44 -6.10 -12.37 0.01
CA PHE A 44 -5.92 -11.09 -0.67
C PHE A 44 -7.22 -10.29 -0.71
N GLU A 45 -7.07 -8.98 -0.81
CA GLU A 45 -8.14 -8.01 -1.02
C GLU A 45 -7.91 -7.31 -2.36
N CYS A 46 -8.95 -7.23 -3.21
CA CYS A 46 -8.87 -6.49 -4.46
C CYS A 46 -9.13 -5.01 -4.19
N VAL A 47 -8.14 -4.17 -4.46
CA VAL A 47 -8.30 -2.71 -4.34
C VAL A 47 -8.70 -2.06 -5.66
N PHE A 48 -8.33 -2.67 -6.79
CA PHE A 48 -8.79 -2.27 -8.11
C PHE A 48 -8.59 -3.41 -9.13
N ALA A 49 -9.53 -3.55 -10.05
CA ALA A 49 -9.38 -4.41 -11.21
C ALA A 49 -10.05 -3.75 -12.43
N GLY A 50 -9.31 -3.63 -13.52
CA GLY A 50 -9.77 -3.01 -14.75
C GLY A 50 -9.66 -3.94 -15.95
N LYS A 51 -10.70 -3.95 -16.79
CA LYS A 51 -10.62 -4.56 -18.10
C LYS A 51 -9.81 -3.66 -19.02
N VAL A 52 -8.79 -4.22 -19.66
CA VAL A 52 -7.87 -3.49 -20.54
C VAL A 52 -7.63 -4.24 -21.85
N GLU A 53 -7.27 -3.50 -22.87
CA GLU A 53 -6.70 -4.09 -24.08
C GLU A 53 -5.24 -4.48 -23.82
N ASN A 54 -4.84 -5.66 -24.32
CA ASN A 54 -3.47 -6.17 -24.18
C ASN A 54 -2.95 -6.21 -22.74
N PRO A 55 -3.59 -6.97 -21.83
CA PRO A 55 -3.26 -6.98 -20.39
C PRO A 55 -1.78 -7.28 -20.12
N LYS A 56 -1.13 -8.15 -20.90
CA LYS A 56 0.31 -8.42 -20.79
C LYS A 56 1.18 -7.18 -21.02
N LYS A 57 0.81 -6.32 -21.97
CA LYS A 57 1.56 -5.07 -22.22
C LYS A 57 1.33 -4.06 -21.09
N VAL A 58 0.10 -3.95 -20.59
CA VAL A 58 -0.25 -3.06 -19.49
C VAL A 58 0.46 -3.49 -18.21
N GLU A 59 0.43 -4.78 -17.87
CA GLU A 59 1.16 -5.34 -16.74
C GLU A 59 2.67 -5.08 -16.85
N ALA A 60 3.27 -5.38 -18.01
CA ALA A 60 4.69 -5.14 -18.22
C ALA A 60 5.07 -3.66 -18.08
N ALA A 61 4.22 -2.75 -18.56
CA ALA A 61 4.44 -1.31 -18.41
C ALA A 61 4.38 -0.87 -16.94
N LEU A 62 3.40 -1.37 -16.16
CA LEU A 62 3.31 -1.11 -14.73
C LEU A 62 4.51 -1.68 -13.96
N HIS A 63 4.90 -2.93 -14.26
CA HIS A 63 6.07 -3.55 -13.67
C HIS A 63 7.36 -2.78 -13.99
N HIS A 64 7.46 -2.20 -15.18
CA HIS A 64 8.59 -1.35 -15.56
C HIS A 64 8.55 0.01 -14.84
N ALA A 65 7.38 0.64 -14.76
CA ALA A 65 7.20 1.91 -14.07
C ALA A 65 7.58 1.82 -12.57
N PHE A 66 7.30 0.67 -11.95
CA PHE A 66 7.57 0.42 -10.53
C PHE A 66 8.78 -0.48 -10.28
N LEU A 67 9.68 -0.65 -11.25
CA LEU A 67 10.82 -1.56 -11.17
C LEU A 67 11.68 -1.35 -9.93
N ASN A 68 11.94 -0.09 -9.58
CA ASN A 68 12.80 0.28 -8.44
C ASN A 68 12.16 -0.01 -7.06
N THR A 69 10.87 -0.30 -7.01
CA THR A 69 10.13 -0.65 -5.79
C THR A 69 9.74 -2.12 -5.74
N ARG A 70 10.12 -2.88 -6.77
CA ARG A 70 9.84 -4.31 -6.84
C ARG A 70 10.68 -5.05 -5.79
N VAL A 71 10.00 -5.74 -4.86
CA VAL A 71 10.66 -6.39 -3.71
C VAL A 71 11.51 -7.60 -4.13
N ASN A 72 11.04 -8.35 -5.13
CA ASN A 72 11.73 -9.52 -5.66
C ASN A 72 11.52 -9.59 -7.18
N PRO A 73 12.61 -9.64 -7.99
CA PRO A 73 12.51 -9.68 -9.45
C PRO A 73 11.68 -10.84 -10.01
N SER A 74 11.59 -11.96 -9.26
CA SER A 74 10.81 -13.14 -9.65
C SER A 74 9.37 -13.12 -9.14
N ARG A 75 8.94 -12.07 -8.46
CA ARG A 75 7.60 -11.92 -7.89
C ARG A 75 6.99 -10.58 -8.29
N GLU A 76 5.65 -10.50 -8.26
CA GLU A 76 4.85 -9.36 -8.72
C GLU A 76 4.40 -8.47 -7.54
N PHE A 77 5.31 -8.25 -6.57
CA PHE A 77 5.07 -7.43 -5.39
C PHE A 77 5.93 -6.17 -5.40
N PHE A 78 5.29 -5.05 -5.09
CA PHE A 78 5.87 -3.71 -5.16
C PHE A 78 5.63 -2.96 -3.86
N ASP A 79 6.65 -2.29 -3.33
CA ASP A 79 6.55 -1.39 -2.17
C ASP A 79 6.13 0.01 -2.66
N ILE A 80 4.83 0.15 -2.92
CA ILE A 80 4.19 1.37 -3.42
C ILE A 80 2.87 1.60 -2.71
N ASP A 81 2.38 2.84 -2.75
CA ASP A 81 0.98 3.14 -2.45
C ASP A 81 0.10 2.65 -3.61
N GLU A 82 -0.99 1.94 -3.28
CA GLU A 82 -1.91 1.41 -4.28
C GLU A 82 -2.50 2.47 -5.21
N SER A 83 -2.67 3.70 -4.71
CA SER A 83 -3.20 4.82 -5.51
C SER A 83 -2.36 5.12 -6.74
N GLN A 84 -1.04 4.86 -6.69
CA GLN A 84 -0.14 5.08 -7.82
C GLN A 84 -0.45 4.13 -8.98
N ALA A 85 -0.60 2.83 -8.69
CA ALA A 85 -0.96 1.84 -9.70
C ALA A 85 -2.38 2.05 -10.21
N ILE A 86 -3.33 2.35 -9.31
CA ILE A 86 -4.72 2.62 -9.64
C ILE A 86 -4.86 3.83 -10.54
N ALA A 87 -4.13 4.92 -10.28
CA ALA A 87 -4.18 6.13 -11.11
C ALA A 87 -3.78 5.84 -12.57
N ILE A 88 -2.72 5.06 -12.79
CA ILE A 88 -2.29 4.66 -14.13
C ILE A 88 -3.31 3.73 -14.77
N LEU A 89 -3.78 2.71 -14.03
CA LEU A 89 -4.73 1.74 -14.56
C LEU A 89 -6.05 2.38 -14.97
N LYS A 90 -6.58 3.33 -14.22
CA LYS A 90 -7.81 4.05 -14.56
C LYS A 90 -7.76 4.75 -15.93
N LEU A 91 -6.57 5.17 -16.39
CA LEU A 91 -6.40 5.76 -17.72
C LEU A 91 -6.51 4.74 -18.85
N LEU A 92 -6.25 3.46 -18.56
CA LEU A 92 -6.19 2.37 -19.54
C LEU A 92 -7.39 1.43 -19.47
N THR A 93 -8.22 1.59 -18.43
CA THR A 93 -9.36 0.72 -18.12
C THR A 93 -10.58 1.14 -18.94
N SER A 94 -11.16 0.19 -19.67
CA SER A 94 -12.44 0.36 -20.37
C SER A 94 -13.65 0.07 -19.48
N GLU A 95 -13.49 -0.81 -18.48
CA GLU A 95 -14.55 -1.24 -17.56
C GLU A 95 -13.94 -1.55 -16.19
N ASP A 96 -14.50 -0.99 -15.10
CA ASP A 96 -14.13 -1.35 -13.73
C ASP A 96 -14.78 -2.68 -13.35
N VAL A 97 -13.98 -3.71 -13.16
CA VAL A 97 -14.40 -5.06 -12.78
C VAL A 97 -13.98 -5.44 -11.36
N THR A 98 -13.63 -4.46 -10.54
CA THR A 98 -13.26 -4.65 -9.13
C THR A 98 -14.30 -5.49 -8.35
N PRO A 99 -15.63 -5.26 -8.49
CA PRO A 99 -16.62 -6.08 -7.78
C PRO A 99 -16.57 -7.56 -8.16
N VAL A 100 -16.26 -7.88 -9.42
CA VAL A 100 -16.16 -9.25 -9.92
C VAL A 100 -14.97 -9.96 -9.28
N VAL A 101 -13.80 -9.33 -9.29
CA VAL A 101 -12.57 -9.89 -8.73
C VAL A 101 -12.67 -9.99 -7.20
N SER A 102 -13.22 -8.97 -6.52
CA SER A 102 -13.47 -9.00 -5.07
C SER A 102 -14.40 -10.14 -4.68
N GLY A 103 -15.50 -10.33 -5.42
CA GLY A 103 -16.44 -11.41 -5.16
C GLY A 103 -15.81 -12.82 -5.24
N GLU A 104 -14.85 -13.03 -6.14
CA GLU A 104 -14.11 -14.29 -6.22
C GLU A 104 -13.12 -14.46 -5.06
N LEU A 105 -12.43 -13.40 -4.64
CA LEU A 105 -11.54 -13.43 -3.48
C LEU A 105 -12.30 -13.64 -2.15
N GLU A 106 -13.55 -13.23 -2.07
CA GLU A 106 -14.40 -13.42 -0.90
C GLU A 106 -14.94 -14.85 -0.75
N LYS A 107 -14.76 -15.72 -1.75
CA LYS A 107 -15.16 -17.14 -1.69
C LYS A 107 -14.23 -18.02 -0.85
N VAL A 108 -13.43 -17.43 0.03
CA VAL A 108 -12.63 -18.15 1.03
C VAL A 108 -13.50 -18.61 2.19
N ASP A 109 -12.99 -19.59 2.96
CA ASP A 109 -13.69 -20.13 4.13
C ASP A 109 -13.87 -19.08 5.26
N GLU A 110 -14.87 -19.31 6.11
CA GLU A 110 -15.22 -18.40 7.20
C GLU A 110 -14.12 -18.26 8.27
N VAL A 111 -13.24 -19.26 8.43
CA VAL A 111 -12.12 -19.22 9.37
C VAL A 111 -11.09 -18.19 8.87
N SER A 112 -10.75 -18.23 7.57
CA SER A 112 -9.85 -17.29 6.92
C SER A 112 -10.37 -15.86 6.95
N LYS A 113 -11.67 -15.65 6.71
CA LYS A 113 -12.32 -14.33 6.83
C LYS A 113 -12.22 -13.78 8.25
N LYS A 114 -12.53 -14.61 9.25
CA LYS A 114 -12.44 -14.21 10.67
C LYS A 114 -10.99 -13.92 11.07
N ALA A 115 -10.04 -14.73 10.61
CA ALA A 115 -8.61 -14.51 10.85
C ALA A 115 -8.14 -13.18 10.25
N SER A 116 -8.51 -12.87 9.00
CA SER A 116 -8.18 -11.59 8.36
C SER A 116 -8.76 -10.40 9.13
N LYS A 117 -10.05 -10.45 9.50
CA LYS A 117 -10.69 -9.40 10.28
C LYS A 117 -10.03 -9.20 11.65
N LYS A 118 -9.73 -10.31 12.36
CA LYS A 118 -9.04 -10.26 13.66
C LYS A 118 -7.65 -9.66 13.50
N TYR A 119 -6.89 -10.09 12.49
CA TYR A 119 -5.54 -9.61 12.24
C TYR A 119 -5.53 -8.12 11.88
N SER A 120 -6.45 -7.67 11.02
CA SER A 120 -6.58 -6.25 10.66
C SER A 120 -6.96 -5.38 11.86
N LYS A 121 -7.84 -5.87 12.75
CA LYS A 121 -8.20 -5.18 13.99
C LYS A 121 -7.06 -5.12 15.02
N SER A 122 -6.20 -6.14 15.07
CA SER A 122 -5.07 -6.18 16.01
C SER A 122 -3.88 -5.32 15.56
N ARG A 123 -3.88 -4.83 14.33
CA ARG A 123 -2.84 -3.95 13.83
C ARG A 123 -3.20 -2.50 14.10
N ARG A 124 -2.22 -1.77 14.62
CA ARG A 124 -2.33 -0.32 14.71
C ARG A 124 -2.57 0.25 13.31
N PRO A 125 -3.48 1.22 13.14
CA PRO A 125 -3.75 1.84 11.85
C PRO A 125 -2.49 2.47 11.27
N PRO A 126 -2.38 2.60 9.95
CA PRO A 126 -1.28 3.32 9.34
C PRO A 126 -1.27 4.77 9.83
N GLN A 127 -0.08 5.32 10.00
CA GLN A 127 0.09 6.71 10.42
C GLN A 127 -0.66 7.65 9.46
N ASN A 128 -1.56 8.47 10.03
CA ASN A 128 -2.28 9.52 9.33
C ASN A 128 -2.09 10.82 10.12
N PHE A 129 -1.39 11.79 9.53
CA PHE A 129 -1.03 13.03 10.20
C PHE A 129 -2.25 13.85 10.61
N VAL A 130 -3.27 13.92 9.74
CA VAL A 130 -4.49 14.70 10.01
C VAL A 130 -5.26 14.09 11.18
N GLU A 131 -5.42 12.76 11.23
CA GLU A 131 -6.04 12.05 12.36
C GLU A 131 -5.24 12.24 13.66
N MET A 132 -3.92 12.36 13.55
CA MET A 132 -3.01 12.64 14.67
C MET A 132 -2.97 14.12 15.09
N GLY A 133 -3.83 14.97 14.51
CA GLY A 133 -3.88 16.39 14.81
C GLY A 133 -2.74 17.22 14.23
N ILE A 134 -1.99 16.66 13.26
CA ILE A 134 -0.92 17.36 12.55
C ILE A 134 -1.45 17.78 11.19
N GLY A 135 -1.73 19.06 11.02
CA GLY A 135 -2.36 19.61 9.81
C GLY A 135 -1.45 19.61 8.59
N ILE A 136 -2.07 19.60 7.39
CA ILE A 136 -1.36 19.83 6.14
C ILE A 136 -0.72 21.23 6.18
N GLY A 137 0.54 21.34 5.76
CA GLY A 137 1.34 22.56 5.83
C GLY A 137 2.13 22.74 7.13
N GLU A 138 1.88 21.92 8.15
CA GLU A 138 2.69 21.93 9.39
C GLU A 138 4.00 21.17 9.21
N SER A 139 5.01 21.52 10.03
CA SER A 139 6.37 21.00 9.88
C SER A 139 6.71 19.98 10.94
N LEU A 140 7.42 18.94 10.53
CA LEU A 140 8.12 18.00 11.43
C LEU A 140 9.62 18.30 11.39
N SER A 141 10.29 18.07 12.51
CA SER A 141 11.76 18.16 12.62
C SER A 141 12.36 16.92 13.24
N THR A 142 13.61 16.63 12.93
CA THR A 142 14.40 15.64 13.70
C THR A 142 14.75 16.19 15.07
N VAL A 143 15.12 15.31 16.01
CA VAL A 143 15.46 15.70 17.39
C VAL A 143 16.59 16.74 17.48
N ASP A 144 17.55 16.65 16.56
CA ASP A 144 18.68 17.59 16.43
C ASP A 144 18.33 18.86 15.64
N GLY A 145 17.11 18.95 15.08
CA GLY A 145 16.65 20.08 14.26
C GLY A 145 17.33 20.19 12.89
N VAL A 146 18.19 19.24 12.51
CA VAL A 146 18.96 19.30 11.27
C VAL A 146 18.08 19.11 10.02
N PHE A 147 17.10 18.21 10.12
CA PHE A 147 16.17 17.93 9.01
C PHE A 147 14.76 18.36 9.37
N ASN A 148 14.12 19.02 8.42
CA ASN A 148 12.73 19.48 8.52
C ASN A 148 11.96 19.06 7.27
N CYS A 149 10.70 18.66 7.42
CA CYS A 149 9.79 18.41 6.29
C CYS A 149 8.40 18.99 6.60
N VAL A 150 7.59 19.19 5.58
CA VAL A 150 6.24 19.73 5.69
C VAL A 150 5.22 18.63 5.39
N ILE A 151 4.12 18.59 6.12
CA ILE A 151 3.02 17.66 5.82
C ILE A 151 2.36 18.10 4.51
N ALA A 152 2.45 17.27 3.48
CA ALA A 152 1.89 17.55 2.16
C ALA A 152 0.52 16.89 1.97
N GLU A 153 0.33 15.71 2.52
CA GLU A 153 -0.91 14.91 2.46
C GLU A 153 -1.13 14.21 3.81
N ASP A 154 -2.27 13.58 3.99
CA ASP A 154 -2.61 12.85 5.23
C ASP A 154 -1.55 11.80 5.65
N LYS A 155 -0.79 11.26 4.71
CA LYS A 155 0.24 10.22 4.93
C LYS A 155 1.61 10.54 4.33
N LYS A 156 1.76 11.72 3.71
CA LYS A 156 2.99 12.09 3.00
C LYS A 156 3.52 13.44 3.45
N VAL A 157 4.81 13.58 3.29
CA VAL A 157 5.56 14.80 3.60
C VAL A 157 6.25 15.33 2.34
N ASP A 158 6.42 16.64 2.28
CA ASP A 158 7.26 17.33 1.30
C ASP A 158 8.63 17.57 1.95
N TYR A 159 9.67 17.18 1.25
CA TYR A 159 11.05 17.47 1.59
C TYR A 159 11.77 18.02 0.37
N ASN A 160 12.07 19.31 0.38
CA ASN A 160 12.73 20.02 -0.72
C ASN A 160 11.99 19.90 -2.07
N GLY A 161 10.65 19.94 -2.06
CA GLY A 161 9.81 19.82 -3.26
C GLY A 161 9.55 18.39 -3.73
N GLU A 162 10.02 17.36 -2.98
CA GLU A 162 9.76 15.96 -3.27
C GLU A 162 8.76 15.39 -2.26
N ILE A 163 7.57 14.98 -2.72
CA ILE A 163 6.52 14.39 -1.87
C ILE A 163 6.78 12.89 -1.74
N MET A 164 6.89 12.43 -0.48
CA MET A 164 7.17 11.02 -0.16
C MET A 164 6.61 10.60 1.19
N SER A 165 6.64 9.29 1.49
CA SER A 165 6.31 8.82 2.85
C SER A 165 7.41 9.20 3.85
N LEU A 166 7.01 9.37 5.11
CA LEU A 166 7.98 9.66 6.19
C LEU A 166 9.03 8.55 6.34
N THR A 167 8.66 7.30 6.08
CA THR A 167 9.59 6.16 6.06
C THR A 167 10.67 6.32 4.99
N ARG A 168 10.26 6.68 3.76
CA ARG A 168 11.19 6.90 2.66
C ARG A 168 12.13 8.07 2.95
N LEU A 169 11.61 9.17 3.48
CA LEU A 169 12.41 10.31 3.91
C LEU A 169 13.43 9.91 4.97
N THR A 170 12.98 9.21 6.03
CA THR A 170 13.85 8.77 7.13
C THR A 170 14.98 7.88 6.63
N ARG A 171 14.67 6.93 5.73
CA ARG A 171 15.68 6.10 5.08
C ARG A 171 16.69 6.93 4.30
N LYS A 172 16.20 7.92 3.51
CA LYS A 172 17.03 8.80 2.67
C LYS A 172 18.02 9.62 3.51
N ILE A 173 17.54 10.29 4.56
CA ILE A 173 18.39 11.15 5.41
C ILE A 173 19.38 10.37 6.28
N LYS A 174 19.05 9.13 6.65
CA LYS A 174 19.92 8.25 7.43
C LYS A 174 20.88 7.42 6.58
N GLY A 175 20.78 7.46 5.24
CA GLY A 175 21.60 6.69 4.33
C GLY A 175 21.44 5.17 4.46
N LEU A 176 20.23 4.69 4.81
CA LEU A 176 19.95 3.28 5.02
C LEU A 176 19.45 2.61 3.74
N ASP A 177 19.79 1.35 3.57
CA ASP A 177 19.33 0.48 2.49
C ASP A 177 18.00 -0.22 2.79
N HIS A 178 17.57 -0.23 4.07
CA HIS A 178 16.34 -0.85 4.55
C HIS A 178 15.40 0.17 5.22
N ASN A 179 14.13 -0.18 5.30
CA ASN A 179 13.12 0.64 5.97
C ASN A 179 13.24 0.53 7.50
N ILE A 180 13.12 1.65 8.18
CA ILE A 180 13.02 1.74 9.63
C ILE A 180 11.73 2.45 10.02
N GLN A 181 11.28 2.25 11.26
CA GLN A 181 10.12 2.95 11.79
C GLN A 181 10.44 4.45 11.91
N PRO A 182 9.74 5.35 11.17
CA PRO A 182 10.09 6.76 11.14
C PRO A 182 9.66 7.52 12.41
N ALA A 183 8.52 7.16 12.98
CA ALA A 183 7.84 7.89 14.04
C ALA A 183 8.70 8.30 15.25
N PRO A 184 9.67 7.49 15.76
CA PRO A 184 10.53 7.89 16.87
C PRO A 184 11.56 8.96 16.50
N HIS A 185 11.80 9.22 15.22
CA HIS A 185 12.87 10.11 14.75
C HIS A 185 12.37 11.51 14.40
N TRP A 186 11.06 11.70 14.35
CA TRP A 186 10.44 12.98 13.98
C TRP A 186 9.62 13.54 15.11
N PHE A 187 9.63 14.87 15.22
CA PHE A 187 9.01 15.62 16.30
C PHE A 187 8.09 16.70 15.75
N TYR A 188 6.98 16.90 16.44
CA TYR A 188 6.00 17.96 16.21
C TYR A 188 5.71 18.66 17.52
N LYS A 189 5.98 19.98 17.60
CA LYS A 189 5.75 20.80 18.81
C LYS A 189 6.33 20.18 20.08
N GLY A 190 7.52 19.58 20.00
CA GLY A 190 8.23 19.01 21.13
C GLY A 190 7.87 17.56 21.49
N LYS A 191 6.84 16.97 20.87
CA LYS A 191 6.49 15.55 21.03
C LYS A 191 6.98 14.74 19.84
N SER A 192 7.43 13.52 20.07
CA SER A 192 7.72 12.61 18.94
C SER A 192 6.44 12.21 18.23
N VAL A 193 6.54 12.00 16.92
CA VAL A 193 5.42 11.48 16.12
C VAL A 193 4.95 10.12 16.65
N LYS A 194 5.85 9.35 17.29
CA LYS A 194 5.49 8.09 17.95
C LYS A 194 4.58 8.30 19.15
N GLU A 195 4.89 9.26 20.02
CA GLU A 195 4.05 9.59 21.20
C GLU A 195 2.67 10.06 20.76
N ILE A 196 2.61 10.97 19.76
CA ILE A 196 1.35 11.46 19.19
C ILE A 196 0.54 10.31 18.58
N TYR A 197 1.21 9.41 17.86
CA TYR A 197 0.58 8.22 17.29
C TYR A 197 0.00 7.31 18.37
N ASP A 198 0.77 7.03 19.42
CA ASP A 198 0.34 6.18 20.54
C ASP A 198 -0.85 6.83 21.26
N GLU A 199 -0.85 8.16 21.48
CA GLU A 199 -1.98 8.90 22.08
C GLU A 199 -3.24 8.90 21.20
N THR A 200 -3.09 8.97 19.87
CA THR A 200 -4.20 9.02 18.92
C THR A 200 -4.88 7.67 18.75
N TYR A 201 -4.07 6.61 18.70
CA TYR A 201 -4.51 5.25 18.40
C TYR A 201 -4.35 4.32 19.62
N ASP A 202 -4.47 4.89 20.84
CA ASP A 202 -4.43 4.09 22.06
C ASP A 202 -5.69 3.20 22.13
N PHE A 203 -5.49 1.92 21.90
CA PHE A 203 -6.51 0.90 22.09
C PHE A 203 -6.45 0.46 23.56
N THR A 204 -7.07 1.23 24.41
CA THR A 204 -7.48 0.66 25.71
C THR A 204 -8.50 -0.42 25.43
N ASP A 205 -8.14 -1.67 25.75
CA ASP A 205 -9.03 -2.86 25.74
C ASP A 205 -10.33 -2.65 26.51
#